data_1764af6a5d6e3b4712d5bc828ec6cbf9
#
_entry.id   1764af6a5d6e3b4712d5bc828ec6cbf9
#
_cell.length_a   1.000
_cell.length_b   1.000
_cell.length_c   1.000
_cell.angle_alpha   90.00
_cell.angle_beta   90.00
_cell.angle_gamma   90.00
#
_symmetry.space_group_name_H-M   'P 1'
#
loop_
_entity.id
_entity.type
_entity.pdbx_description
1 polymer ?
#
loop_
_entity_poly.entity_id
_entity_poly.type
_entity_poly.pdbx_seq_one_letter_code
_entity_poly.pdbx_strand_id
1 'polypeptide(L)'
;NIRYATMADLDDIASVESECFPVLEAATKEEFEQRIKYFGNHFWLMFDEGKLIAFVDGFVTDEADLTDDMYENASMHNENGAWQMIFGVNTLPEYRRCGCAKELIKKAILDARKQNRKGLVLTCKESLVPYYSKFGFIDEGITDKSTHGNVLWHQMRLDFKLRNNGVKQI
;
A
#
# COMPACT_ATOMS: atom_id res chain seq x y z
N ASN A 1 5.73 -15.67 -6.91
CA ASN A 1 6.78 -15.58 -5.91
C ASN A 1 6.77 -14.18 -5.27
N ILE A 2 6.41 -14.11 -3.98
CA ILE A 2 6.30 -12.87 -3.21
C ILE A 2 7.35 -12.87 -2.11
N ARG A 3 8.10 -11.77 -2.00
CA ARG A 3 9.05 -11.55 -0.90
C ARG A 3 9.11 -10.08 -0.49
N TYR A 4 9.77 -9.80 0.63
CA TYR A 4 10.01 -8.45 1.12
C TYR A 4 11.20 -7.80 0.40
N ALA A 5 11.29 -6.46 0.47
CA ALA A 5 12.35 -5.71 -0.20
C ALA A 5 13.66 -5.70 0.58
N THR A 6 14.73 -5.65 -0.17
CA THR A 6 16.07 -5.29 0.31
C THR A 6 16.59 -4.10 -0.49
N MET A 7 17.69 -3.49 -0.06
CA MET A 7 18.25 -2.34 -0.78
C MET A 7 18.69 -2.69 -2.22
N ALA A 8 18.97 -3.96 -2.50
CA ALA A 8 19.28 -4.43 -3.85
C ALA A 8 18.11 -4.27 -4.83
N ASP A 9 16.89 -4.12 -4.33
CA ASP A 9 15.67 -3.96 -5.14
C ASP A 9 15.36 -2.51 -5.51
N LEU A 10 16.12 -1.54 -4.99
CA LEU A 10 15.81 -0.11 -5.09
C LEU A 10 15.59 0.36 -6.53
N ASP A 11 16.49 0.03 -7.44
CA ASP A 11 16.39 0.48 -8.85
C ASP A 11 15.16 -0.09 -9.54
N ASP A 12 14.86 -1.36 -9.32
CA ASP A 12 13.71 -2.03 -9.91
C ASP A 12 12.39 -1.46 -9.35
N ILE A 13 12.33 -1.21 -8.05
CA ILE A 13 11.16 -0.59 -7.40
C ILE A 13 10.89 0.80 -7.96
N ALA A 14 11.92 1.65 -8.03
CA ALA A 14 11.79 3.00 -8.59
C ALA A 14 11.35 2.98 -10.06
N SER A 15 11.88 2.03 -10.85
CA SER A 15 11.52 1.85 -12.25
C SER A 15 10.06 1.44 -12.42
N VAL A 16 9.59 0.47 -11.65
CA VAL A 16 8.18 0.03 -11.71
C VAL A 16 7.23 1.16 -11.31
N GLU A 17 7.55 1.90 -10.25
CA GLU A 17 6.73 3.04 -9.83
C GLU A 17 6.60 4.09 -10.94
N SER A 18 7.72 4.43 -11.59
CA SER A 18 7.73 5.42 -12.67
C SER A 18 6.92 5.00 -13.90
N GLU A 19 6.79 3.70 -14.15
CA GLU A 19 5.94 3.16 -15.22
C GLU A 19 4.45 3.13 -14.82
N CYS A 20 4.16 3.03 -13.53
CA CYS A 20 2.78 2.87 -13.03
C CYS A 20 2.08 4.20 -12.74
N PHE A 21 2.82 5.27 -12.43
CA PHE A 21 2.24 6.54 -11.99
C PHE A 21 2.80 7.74 -12.76
N PRO A 22 1.97 8.79 -12.97
CA PRO A 22 2.46 10.08 -13.47
C PRO A 22 3.52 10.68 -12.55
N VAL A 23 4.40 11.51 -13.11
CA VAL A 23 5.52 12.14 -12.38
C VAL A 23 5.06 12.85 -11.08
N LEU A 24 3.92 13.53 -11.12
CA LEU A 24 3.39 14.25 -9.94
C LEU A 24 2.90 13.32 -8.82
N GLU A 25 2.63 12.05 -9.12
CA GLU A 25 2.13 11.07 -8.15
C GLU A 25 3.21 10.07 -7.73
N ALA A 26 4.17 9.78 -8.60
CA ALA A 26 5.20 8.77 -8.36
C ALA A 26 6.17 9.19 -7.25
N ALA A 27 6.48 8.25 -6.35
CA ALA A 27 7.58 8.44 -5.41
C ALA A 27 8.92 8.37 -6.13
N THR A 28 9.90 9.14 -5.64
CA THR A 28 11.24 9.19 -6.21
C THR A 28 12.11 8.01 -5.72
N LYS A 29 13.22 7.76 -6.43
CA LYS A 29 14.20 6.77 -5.99
C LYS A 29 14.75 7.08 -4.60
N GLU A 30 15.02 8.35 -4.31
CA GLU A 30 15.51 8.81 -3.01
C GLU A 30 14.50 8.54 -1.89
N GLU A 31 13.22 8.75 -2.16
CA GLU A 31 12.14 8.40 -1.22
C GLU A 31 12.08 6.89 -1.00
N PHE A 32 12.19 6.07 -2.04
CA PHE A 32 12.22 4.61 -1.90
C PHE A 32 13.44 4.10 -1.14
N GLU A 33 14.61 4.73 -1.31
CA GLU A 33 15.78 4.39 -0.53
C GLU A 33 15.53 4.53 0.97
N GLN A 34 14.92 5.64 1.39
CA GLN A 34 14.54 5.85 2.78
C GLN A 34 13.46 4.88 3.23
N ARG A 35 12.46 4.60 2.41
CA ARG A 35 11.40 3.65 2.74
C ARG A 35 11.94 2.24 2.96
N ILE A 36 12.81 1.75 2.10
CA ILE A 36 13.42 0.42 2.25
C ILE A 36 14.27 0.37 3.51
N LYS A 37 15.02 1.43 3.80
CA LYS A 37 15.84 1.53 5.01
C LYS A 37 14.99 1.40 6.29
N TYR A 38 13.84 2.07 6.35
CA TYR A 38 13.01 2.10 7.55
C TYR A 38 11.98 0.96 7.61
N PHE A 39 11.44 0.54 6.48
CA PHE A 39 10.36 -0.46 6.45
C PHE A 39 10.38 -1.39 5.23
N GLY A 40 11.55 -1.84 4.80
CA GLY A 40 11.68 -2.81 3.70
C GLY A 40 10.87 -4.10 3.90
N ASN A 41 10.61 -4.49 5.14
CA ASN A 41 9.73 -5.60 5.52
C ASN A 41 8.23 -5.31 5.35
N HIS A 42 7.85 -4.10 4.97
CA HIS A 42 6.50 -3.69 4.59
C HIS A 42 6.42 -3.33 3.11
N PHE A 43 7.25 -3.95 2.31
CA PHE A 43 7.19 -4.04 0.85
C PHE A 43 6.88 -5.48 0.48
N TRP A 44 5.87 -5.68 -0.33
CA TRP A 44 5.50 -6.98 -0.88
C TRP A 44 5.81 -6.96 -2.37
N LEU A 45 6.84 -7.69 -2.76
CA LEU A 45 7.36 -7.71 -4.13
C LEU A 45 6.96 -9.01 -4.83
N MET A 46 6.47 -8.91 -6.05
CA MET A 46 6.15 -10.07 -6.88
C MET A 46 7.08 -10.14 -8.08
N PHE A 47 7.66 -11.32 -8.29
CA PHE A 47 8.61 -11.58 -9.37
C PHE A 47 8.06 -12.62 -10.35
N ASP A 48 8.36 -12.43 -11.63
CA ASP A 48 8.17 -13.39 -12.70
C ASP A 48 9.52 -13.64 -13.37
N GLU A 49 10.03 -14.87 -13.25
CA GLU A 49 11.34 -15.26 -13.78
C GLU A 49 12.47 -14.27 -13.45
N GLY A 50 12.50 -13.83 -12.20
CA GLY A 50 13.51 -12.91 -11.68
C GLY A 50 13.26 -11.43 -11.97
N LYS A 51 12.20 -11.08 -12.71
CA LYS A 51 11.81 -9.70 -13.00
C LYS A 51 10.76 -9.23 -11.99
N LEU A 52 10.98 -8.06 -11.39
CA LEU A 52 9.97 -7.40 -10.58
C LEU A 52 8.82 -6.93 -11.46
N ILE A 53 7.61 -7.44 -11.21
CA ILE A 53 6.42 -7.15 -12.04
C ILE A 53 5.35 -6.36 -11.31
N ALA A 54 5.34 -6.42 -9.97
CA ALA A 54 4.35 -5.76 -9.15
C ALA A 54 4.87 -5.59 -7.73
N PHE A 55 4.44 -4.56 -7.04
CA PHE A 55 4.70 -4.43 -5.61
C PHE A 55 3.66 -3.55 -4.90
N VAL A 56 3.54 -3.77 -3.62
CA VAL A 56 2.78 -2.94 -2.68
C VAL A 56 3.73 -2.50 -1.58
N ASP A 57 3.63 -1.25 -1.16
CA ASP A 57 4.43 -0.73 -0.06
C ASP A 57 3.63 0.21 0.85
N GLY A 58 4.07 0.32 2.08
CA GLY A 58 3.54 1.26 3.04
C GLY A 58 4.09 1.00 4.43
N PHE A 59 4.08 2.02 5.28
CA PHE A 59 4.62 1.90 6.62
C PHE A 59 3.56 1.65 7.68
N VAL A 60 3.99 1.48 8.91
CA VAL A 60 3.12 1.28 10.08
C VAL A 60 3.18 2.50 10.98
N THR A 61 2.04 2.87 11.56
CA THR A 61 1.91 4.04 12.42
C THR A 61 0.76 3.85 13.42
N ASP A 62 0.79 4.61 14.51
CA ASP A 62 -0.35 4.73 15.43
C ASP A 62 -1.39 5.75 14.96
N GLU A 63 -1.05 6.58 13.99
CA GLU A 63 -1.99 7.54 13.41
C GLU A 63 -3.07 6.83 12.59
N ALA A 64 -4.32 7.25 12.79
CA ALA A 64 -5.46 6.59 12.17
C ALA A 64 -5.65 6.97 10.69
N ASP A 65 -5.19 8.15 10.27
CA ASP A 65 -5.40 8.66 8.93
C ASP A 65 -4.09 8.77 8.14
N LEU A 66 -4.17 8.53 6.84
CA LEU A 66 -3.03 8.65 5.95
C LEU A 66 -2.87 10.12 5.52
N THR A 67 -1.68 10.68 5.73
CA THR A 67 -1.36 12.07 5.42
C THR A 67 -0.23 12.18 4.41
N ASP A 68 -0.14 13.32 3.72
CA ASP A 68 0.93 13.58 2.73
C ASP A 68 2.33 13.46 3.32
N ASP A 69 2.52 13.90 4.57
CA ASP A 69 3.81 13.81 5.26
C ASP A 69 4.39 12.39 5.29
N MET A 70 3.52 11.40 5.38
CA MET A 70 3.92 9.99 5.48
C MET A 70 4.63 9.51 4.22
N TYR A 71 4.20 9.99 3.03
CA TYR A 71 4.84 9.61 1.76
C TYR A 71 6.27 10.11 1.65
N GLU A 72 6.57 11.25 2.26
CA GLU A 72 7.86 11.94 2.16
C GLU A 72 8.78 11.66 3.33
N ASN A 73 8.26 11.15 4.44
CA ASN A 73 9.02 10.98 5.68
C ASN A 73 8.92 9.54 6.21
N ALA A 74 9.78 8.68 5.67
CA ALA A 74 9.84 7.26 6.05
C ALA A 74 10.21 7.06 7.53
N SER A 75 10.89 8.04 8.16
CA SER A 75 11.25 7.95 9.58
C SER A 75 10.06 8.03 10.54
N MET A 76 8.88 8.41 10.05
CA MET A 76 7.63 8.33 10.83
C MET A 76 7.17 6.88 11.07
N HIS A 77 7.77 5.90 10.38
CA HIS A 77 7.43 4.50 10.58
C HIS A 77 7.62 4.07 12.04
N ASN A 78 6.60 3.40 12.59
CA ASN A 78 6.64 2.78 13.90
C ASN A 78 6.26 1.30 13.78
N GLU A 79 7.23 0.41 13.87
CA GLU A 79 7.01 -1.04 13.73
C GLU A 79 5.98 -1.59 14.70
N ASN A 80 5.77 -0.95 15.83
CA ASN A 80 4.76 -1.32 16.83
C ASN A 80 3.42 -0.60 16.66
N GLY A 81 3.25 0.13 15.55
CA GLY A 81 2.04 0.91 15.29
C GLY A 81 0.79 0.08 15.04
N ALA A 82 -0.36 0.73 15.17
CA ALA A 82 -1.66 0.09 15.08
C ALA A 82 -2.14 -0.14 13.63
N TRP A 83 -1.72 0.72 12.69
CA TRP A 83 -2.26 0.73 11.34
C TRP A 83 -1.19 0.52 10.29
N GLN A 84 -1.44 -0.42 9.38
CA GLN A 84 -0.65 -0.59 8.16
C GLN A 84 -1.16 0.41 7.12
N MET A 85 -0.36 1.41 6.81
CA MET A 85 -0.63 2.29 5.68
C MET A 85 -0.21 1.62 4.38
N ILE A 86 -0.94 1.86 3.30
CA ILE A 86 -0.59 1.43 1.95
C ILE A 86 -0.37 2.68 1.11
N PHE A 87 0.87 2.88 0.64
CA PHE A 87 1.27 4.04 -0.15
C PHE A 87 1.07 3.85 -1.64
N GLY A 88 1.33 2.65 -2.14
CA GLY A 88 1.23 2.34 -3.55
C GLY A 88 0.89 0.90 -3.83
N VAL A 89 0.11 0.70 -4.87
CA VAL A 89 -0.21 -0.61 -5.44
C VAL A 89 0.19 -0.56 -6.91
N ASN A 90 1.24 -1.29 -7.26
CA ASN A 90 1.93 -1.18 -8.55
C ASN A 90 1.88 -2.50 -9.29
N THR A 91 1.48 -2.47 -10.56
CA THR A 91 1.60 -3.61 -11.48
C THR A 91 2.04 -3.08 -12.83
N LEU A 92 3.13 -3.65 -13.38
CA LEU A 92 3.56 -3.30 -14.73
C LEU A 92 2.40 -3.47 -15.72
N PRO A 93 2.27 -2.59 -16.72
CA PRO A 93 1.14 -2.61 -17.65
C PRO A 93 0.89 -3.98 -18.29
N GLU A 94 1.95 -4.72 -18.68
CA GLU A 94 1.86 -6.05 -19.30
C GLU A 94 1.30 -7.14 -18.39
N TYR A 95 1.36 -6.93 -17.08
CA TYR A 95 0.91 -7.90 -16.08
C TYR A 95 -0.40 -7.51 -15.41
N ARG A 96 -1.04 -6.43 -15.86
CA ARG A 96 -2.35 -5.99 -15.34
C ARG A 96 -3.43 -7.00 -15.71
N ARG A 97 -4.47 -7.08 -14.86
CA ARG A 97 -5.59 -8.00 -14.98
C ARG A 97 -5.20 -9.48 -14.85
N CYS A 98 -4.02 -9.78 -14.31
CA CYS A 98 -3.54 -11.13 -14.03
C CYS A 98 -3.67 -11.52 -12.56
N GLY A 99 -4.28 -10.68 -11.72
CA GLY A 99 -4.45 -10.94 -10.29
C GLY A 99 -3.23 -10.62 -9.42
N CYS A 100 -2.18 -9.97 -9.95
CA CYS A 100 -0.98 -9.65 -9.19
C CYS A 100 -1.27 -8.74 -7.99
N ALA A 101 -1.95 -7.61 -8.23
CA ALA A 101 -2.32 -6.68 -7.17
C ALA A 101 -3.19 -7.35 -6.10
N LYS A 102 -4.15 -8.16 -6.53
CA LYS A 102 -5.03 -8.91 -5.62
C LYS A 102 -4.25 -9.80 -4.67
N GLU A 103 -3.27 -10.56 -5.17
CA GLU A 103 -2.46 -11.43 -4.34
C GLU A 103 -1.57 -10.66 -3.37
N LEU A 104 -0.98 -9.54 -3.83
CA LEU A 104 -0.15 -8.68 -2.99
C LEU A 104 -0.97 -8.01 -1.88
N ILE A 105 -2.15 -7.49 -2.19
CA ILE A 105 -3.04 -6.88 -1.20
C ILE A 105 -3.48 -7.93 -0.16
N LYS A 106 -3.84 -9.13 -0.61
CA LYS A 106 -4.19 -10.22 0.31
C LYS A 106 -3.03 -10.58 1.25
N LYS A 107 -1.81 -10.60 0.73
CA LYS A 107 -0.61 -10.87 1.54
C LYS A 107 -0.38 -9.77 2.58
N ALA A 108 -0.51 -8.50 2.19
CA ALA A 108 -0.39 -7.38 3.11
C ALA A 108 -1.45 -7.44 4.22
N ILE A 109 -2.69 -7.77 3.88
CA ILE A 109 -3.77 -7.97 4.85
C ILE A 109 -3.44 -9.10 5.82
N LEU A 110 -2.99 -10.24 5.29
CA LEU A 110 -2.63 -11.40 6.11
C LEU A 110 -1.50 -11.06 7.09
N ASP A 111 -0.46 -10.38 6.62
CA ASP A 111 0.66 -9.97 7.47
C ASP A 111 0.20 -8.99 8.56
N ALA A 112 -0.63 -8.01 8.23
CA ALA A 112 -1.18 -7.07 9.22
C ALA A 112 -2.00 -7.80 10.30
N ARG A 113 -2.79 -8.80 9.93
CA ARG A 113 -3.52 -9.63 10.89
C ARG A 113 -2.59 -10.43 11.81
N LYS A 114 -1.57 -11.06 11.24
CA LYS A 114 -0.58 -11.83 12.01
C LYS A 114 0.21 -10.96 12.98
N GLN A 115 0.40 -9.69 12.63
CA GLN A 115 1.08 -8.69 13.45
C GLN A 115 0.16 -8.02 14.49
N ASN A 116 -1.10 -8.43 14.55
CA ASN A 116 -2.11 -7.88 15.47
C ASN A 116 -2.36 -6.37 15.29
N ARG A 117 -2.25 -5.87 14.05
CA ARG A 117 -2.62 -4.50 13.73
C ARG A 117 -4.13 -4.31 13.80
N LYS A 118 -4.59 -3.07 13.94
CA LYS A 118 -6.04 -2.76 13.89
C LYS A 118 -6.61 -2.90 12.49
N GLY A 119 -5.81 -2.70 11.47
CA GLY A 119 -6.21 -2.81 10.08
C GLY A 119 -5.26 -2.09 9.13
N LEU A 120 -5.77 -1.78 7.94
CA LEU A 120 -5.02 -1.10 6.87
C LEU A 120 -5.77 0.15 6.41
N VAL A 121 -5.00 1.14 5.97
CA VAL A 121 -5.52 2.41 5.44
C VAL A 121 -4.81 2.72 4.13
N LEU A 122 -5.58 3.14 3.12
CA LEU A 122 -5.05 3.63 1.86
C LEU A 122 -5.83 4.84 1.37
N THR A 123 -5.28 5.53 0.39
CA THR A 123 -6.02 6.51 -0.40
C THR A 123 -6.03 6.09 -1.85
N CYS A 124 -7.13 6.34 -2.54
CA CYS A 124 -7.27 6.00 -3.95
C CYS A 124 -8.15 7.02 -4.69
N LYS A 125 -8.04 7.02 -6.00
CA LYS A 125 -8.95 7.76 -6.88
C LYS A 125 -10.35 7.13 -6.81
N GLU A 126 -11.39 7.94 -7.03
CA GLU A 126 -12.78 7.50 -6.97
C GLU A 126 -13.06 6.23 -7.80
N SER A 127 -12.46 6.14 -8.98
CA SER A 127 -12.63 4.99 -9.89
C SER A 127 -12.16 3.66 -9.30
N LEU A 128 -11.29 3.69 -8.29
CA LEU A 128 -10.75 2.49 -7.65
C LEU A 128 -11.48 2.11 -6.35
N VAL A 129 -12.41 2.94 -5.87
CA VAL A 129 -13.20 2.63 -4.68
C VAL A 129 -13.90 1.26 -4.78
N PRO A 130 -14.59 0.91 -5.89
CA PRO A 130 -15.20 -0.41 -6.02
C PRO A 130 -14.20 -1.56 -5.93
N TYR A 131 -13.00 -1.37 -6.48
CA TYR A 131 -11.94 -2.38 -6.44
C TYR A 131 -11.50 -2.70 -5.01
N TYR A 132 -11.17 -1.68 -4.23
CA TYR A 132 -10.73 -1.88 -2.85
C TYR A 132 -11.86 -2.31 -1.93
N SER A 133 -13.10 -1.93 -2.23
CA SER A 133 -14.28 -2.40 -1.48
C SER A 133 -14.42 -3.93 -1.50
N LYS A 134 -13.96 -4.59 -2.55
CA LYS A 134 -13.99 -6.07 -2.65
C LYS A 134 -13.12 -6.76 -1.62
N PHE A 135 -12.07 -6.08 -1.11
CA PHE A 135 -11.22 -6.61 -0.05
C PHE A 135 -11.78 -6.35 1.35
N GLY A 136 -12.86 -5.58 1.45
CA GLY A 136 -13.48 -5.18 2.71
C GLY A 136 -13.09 -3.78 3.19
N PHE A 137 -12.33 -3.00 2.39
CA PHE A 137 -12.09 -1.60 2.68
C PHE A 137 -13.39 -0.82 2.56
N ILE A 138 -13.61 0.10 3.50
CA ILE A 138 -14.77 0.99 3.51
C ILE A 138 -14.30 2.39 3.12
N ASP A 139 -15.03 3.00 2.18
CA ASP A 139 -14.77 4.37 1.73
C ASP A 139 -15.16 5.36 2.85
N GLU A 140 -14.19 6.10 3.35
CA GLU A 140 -14.40 7.15 4.35
C GLU A 140 -14.61 8.54 3.70
N GLY A 141 -14.67 8.59 2.38
CA GLY A 141 -14.91 9.80 1.61
C GLY A 141 -13.63 10.52 1.17
N ILE A 142 -13.83 11.66 0.53
CA ILE A 142 -12.71 12.50 0.08
C ILE A 142 -11.98 13.05 1.29
N THR A 143 -10.65 12.90 1.29
CA THR A 143 -9.77 13.38 2.35
C THR A 143 -9.07 14.67 1.93
N ASP A 144 -8.93 15.61 2.86
CA ASP A 144 -8.11 16.81 2.72
C ASP A 144 -6.66 16.61 3.22
N LYS A 145 -6.37 15.46 3.80
CA LYS A 145 -5.04 15.10 4.36
C LYS A 145 -4.08 14.53 3.33
N SER A 146 -4.59 14.10 2.18
CA SER A 146 -3.80 13.60 1.04
C SER A 146 -4.17 14.40 -0.20
N THR A 147 -3.24 15.19 -0.70
CA THR A 147 -3.47 16.12 -1.82
C THR A 147 -2.42 16.01 -2.93
N HIS A 148 -1.51 15.05 -2.83
CA HIS A 148 -0.43 14.89 -3.80
C HIS A 148 -0.97 14.63 -5.22
N GLY A 149 -0.24 15.10 -6.23
CA GLY A 149 -0.62 14.95 -7.64
C GLY A 149 -1.83 15.80 -8.07
N ASN A 150 -2.31 16.73 -7.25
CA ASN A 150 -3.49 17.56 -7.53
C ASN A 150 -4.76 16.74 -7.86
N VAL A 151 -4.92 15.61 -7.21
CA VAL A 151 -6.03 14.66 -7.39
C VAL A 151 -6.88 14.63 -6.11
N LEU A 152 -8.18 14.40 -6.27
CA LEU A 152 -9.06 14.11 -5.13
C LEU A 152 -8.87 12.65 -4.70
N TRP A 153 -8.49 12.45 -3.45
CA TRP A 153 -8.23 11.15 -2.89
C TRP A 153 -9.33 10.74 -1.92
N HIS A 154 -9.83 9.51 -2.08
CA HIS A 154 -10.70 8.87 -1.09
C HIS A 154 -9.84 8.09 -0.10
N GLN A 155 -10.07 8.29 1.20
CA GLN A 155 -9.48 7.43 2.21
C GLN A 155 -10.33 6.19 2.39
N MET A 156 -9.69 5.03 2.37
CA MET A 156 -10.34 3.75 2.59
C MET A 156 -9.67 2.99 3.73
N ARG A 157 -10.49 2.38 4.57
CA ARG A 157 -10.03 1.66 5.75
C ARG A 157 -10.57 0.25 5.79
N LEU A 158 -9.67 -0.71 6.03
CA LEU A 158 -10.05 -2.06 6.43
C LEU A 158 -9.80 -2.18 7.95
N ASP A 159 -10.87 -2.09 8.72
CA ASP A 159 -10.82 -2.22 10.18
C ASP A 159 -11.18 -3.66 10.57
N PHE A 160 -10.23 -4.37 11.17
CA PHE A 160 -10.42 -5.78 11.50
C PHE A 160 -11.50 -6.01 12.57
N LYS A 161 -11.80 -5.04 13.42
CA LYS A 161 -12.87 -5.14 14.41
C LYS A 161 -14.26 -5.10 13.77
N LEU A 162 -14.46 -4.25 12.78
CA LEU A 162 -15.77 -4.08 12.12
C LEU A 162 -16.14 -5.33 11.32
N ARG A 163 -15.17 -6.07 10.81
CA ARG A 163 -15.40 -7.29 10.02
C ARG A 163 -15.90 -8.46 10.86
N ASN A 164 -15.51 -8.53 12.15
CA ASN A 164 -15.94 -9.59 13.04
C ASN A 164 -17.40 -9.46 13.51
N ASN A 165 -17.98 -8.25 13.41
CA ASN A 165 -19.36 -7.98 13.81
C ASN A 165 -20.38 -8.16 12.67
N GLY A 166 -19.94 -8.42 11.44
CA GLY A 166 -20.80 -8.54 10.25
C GLY A 166 -20.96 -9.94 9.70
N VAL A 167 -20.22 -10.92 10.18
CA VAL A 167 -20.35 -12.32 9.77
C VAL A 167 -21.15 -13.06 10.82
N LYS A 168 -22.48 -13.05 10.64
CA LYS A 168 -23.27 -14.15 11.21
C LYS A 168 -22.78 -15.42 10.54
N GLN A 169 -22.19 -16.30 11.34
CA GLN A 169 -21.98 -17.68 10.91
C GLN A 169 -23.36 -18.25 10.58
N ILE A 170 -23.54 -18.60 9.34
CA ILE A 170 -24.61 -19.48 8.91
C ILE A 170 -24.04 -20.91 8.95
#